data_ea20f0fc33625fa3069f2a080ea3ea56
#
_entry.id   ea20f0fc33625fa3069f2a080ea3ea56
#
_cell.length_a   1.000
_cell.length_b   1.000
_cell.length_c   1.000
_cell.angle_alpha   90.00
_cell.angle_beta   90.00
_cell.angle_gamma   90.00
#
_symmetry.space_group_name_H-M   'P 1'
#
loop_
_entity.id
_entity.type
_entity.pdbx_description
1 polymer ?
#
loop_
_entity_poly.entity_id
_entity_poly.type
_entity_poly.pdbx_seq_one_letter_code
_entity_poly.pdbx_strand_id
1 'polypeptide(L)'
;MSQQSATEVAILGGGCFWCTEAVYLEARGVTRVESGYMGGSATEPTYEQVCGGTTGHAEVVRLEFDPNVIAYRDLLEIFFTIHDPTTLNRQGNDVGTQYRSVIFTTSPEQEATARQVIAEMAAVWDAPIVTQVLPAETWYKAEDYHQNYFAQHPLQGYCAFVVAPKVAKFRKTFSDRMK
;
A
#
# COMPACT_ATOMS: atom_id res chain seq x y z
N MET A 1 -31.45 8.35 -6.28
CA MET A 1 -30.83 8.21 -5.98
C MET A 1 -29.94 8.36 -5.61
N SER A 2 -29.66 8.50 -5.28
CA SER A 2 -28.71 8.70 -4.88
C SER A 2 -27.81 7.99 -4.97
N GLN A 3 -27.16 8.13 -5.24
CA GLN A 3 -26.30 7.54 -5.09
C GLN A 3 -25.42 7.83 -4.44
N GLN A 4 -25.28 7.42 -3.78
CA GLN A 4 -24.23 7.73 -3.09
C GLN A 4 -23.07 7.27 -3.70
N SER A 5 -22.10 8.02 -3.62
CA SER A 5 -20.83 7.61 -4.00
C SER A 5 -20.49 6.47 -3.17
N ALA A 6 -20.52 5.35 -3.73
CA ALA A 6 -20.05 4.19 -3.04
C ALA A 6 -18.57 4.36 -2.80
N THR A 7 -18.16 4.37 -1.56
CA THR A 7 -16.75 4.29 -1.20
C THR A 7 -16.24 2.91 -1.57
N GLU A 8 -15.12 2.85 -2.27
CA GLU A 8 -14.45 1.59 -2.58
C GLU A 8 -13.27 1.37 -1.64
N VAL A 9 -12.83 0.13 -1.55
CA VAL A 9 -11.71 -0.26 -0.70
C VAL A 9 -10.60 -0.82 -1.58
N ALA A 10 -9.38 -0.36 -1.35
CA ALA A 10 -8.17 -0.90 -1.97
C ALA A 10 -7.23 -1.35 -0.86
N ILE A 11 -6.55 -2.50 -1.05
CA ILE A 11 -5.63 -3.05 -0.06
C ILE A 11 -4.30 -3.31 -0.76
N LEU A 12 -3.24 -2.65 -0.30
CA LEU A 12 -1.96 -2.63 -0.99
C LEU A 12 -0.82 -2.85 0.02
N GLY A 13 0.12 -3.71 -0.35
CA GLY A 13 1.35 -3.94 0.43
C GLY A 13 2.58 -3.68 -0.42
N GLY A 14 3.40 -2.73 -0.02
CA GLY A 14 4.60 -2.35 -0.76
C GLY A 14 5.73 -1.94 0.17
N GLY A 15 6.09 -2.81 1.11
CA GLY A 15 7.11 -2.54 2.11
C GLY A 15 6.48 -2.11 3.42
N CYS A 16 7.21 -1.31 4.18
CA CYS A 16 6.71 -0.84 5.46
C CYS A 16 5.45 0.00 5.29
N PHE A 17 4.40 -0.33 6.04
CA PHE A 17 3.12 0.38 5.90
C PHE A 17 3.19 1.85 6.36
N TRP A 18 4.19 2.24 7.14
CA TRP A 18 4.38 3.66 7.47
C TRP A 18 4.60 4.51 6.21
N CYS A 19 5.32 3.96 5.22
CA CYS A 19 5.58 4.65 3.96
C CYS A 19 4.31 4.77 3.12
N THR A 20 3.63 3.65 2.96
CA THR A 20 2.44 3.59 2.12
C THR A 20 1.32 4.44 2.70
N GLU A 21 1.14 4.35 4.00
CA GLU A 21 0.14 5.16 4.70
C GLU A 21 0.40 6.65 4.53
N ALA A 22 1.64 7.08 4.75
CA ALA A 22 2.00 8.50 4.67
C ALA A 22 1.69 9.09 3.29
N VAL A 23 1.96 8.33 2.24
CA VAL A 23 1.68 8.77 0.87
C VAL A 23 0.18 8.88 0.62
N TYR A 24 -0.56 7.82 0.92
CA TYR A 24 -1.99 7.80 0.56
C TYR A 24 -2.84 8.74 1.42
N LEU A 25 -2.38 9.09 2.62
CA LEU A 25 -3.06 10.13 3.40
C LEU A 25 -3.08 11.47 2.67
N GLU A 26 -2.15 11.70 1.76
CA GLU A 26 -2.08 12.96 1.00
C GLU A 26 -2.76 12.87 -0.36
N ALA A 27 -3.29 11.72 -0.76
CA ALA A 27 -3.91 11.57 -2.05
C ALA A 27 -5.36 12.07 -2.03
N ARG A 28 -5.70 12.96 -2.97
CA ARG A 28 -7.06 13.49 -3.07
C ARG A 28 -8.01 12.38 -3.48
N GLY A 29 -9.12 12.25 -2.79
CA GLY A 29 -10.10 11.20 -3.02
C GLY A 29 -9.95 10.01 -2.09
N VAL A 30 -8.81 9.87 -1.42
CA VAL A 30 -8.63 8.87 -0.36
C VAL A 30 -9.20 9.45 0.92
N THR A 31 -10.24 8.80 1.46
CA THR A 31 -10.98 9.33 2.61
C THR A 31 -10.53 8.71 3.93
N ARG A 32 -9.91 7.52 3.87
CA ARG A 32 -9.44 6.84 5.07
C ARG A 32 -8.28 5.91 4.71
N VAL A 33 -7.28 5.87 5.57
CA VAL A 33 -6.14 4.96 5.45
C VAL A 33 -5.90 4.29 6.79
N GLU A 34 -5.83 2.96 6.77
CA GLU A 34 -5.48 2.19 7.97
C GLU A 34 -4.36 1.22 7.63
N SER A 35 -3.35 1.17 8.50
CA SER A 35 -2.29 0.17 8.39
C SER A 35 -2.72 -1.13 9.05
N GLY A 36 -2.32 -2.25 8.48
CA GLY A 36 -2.72 -3.56 9.00
C GLY A 36 -1.97 -4.71 8.36
N TYR A 37 -2.52 -5.91 8.54
CA TYR A 37 -1.91 -7.17 8.09
C TYR A 37 -2.92 -8.01 7.34
N MET A 38 -2.46 -8.71 6.29
CA MET A 38 -3.31 -9.58 5.50
C MET A 38 -2.47 -10.62 4.76
N GLY A 39 -3.08 -11.75 4.45
CA GLY A 39 -2.48 -12.75 3.57
C GLY A 39 -1.75 -13.86 4.26
N GLY A 40 -1.70 -13.87 5.58
CA GLY A 40 -1.03 -14.90 6.37
C GLY A 40 -1.98 -15.84 7.07
N SER A 41 -1.42 -16.72 7.90
CA SER A 41 -2.18 -17.75 8.61
C SER A 41 -2.44 -17.42 10.09
N ALA A 42 -1.64 -16.53 10.69
CA ALA A 42 -1.83 -16.19 12.11
C ALA A 42 -3.08 -15.33 12.29
N THR A 43 -3.88 -15.66 13.34
CA THR A 43 -5.04 -14.85 13.68
C THR A 43 -4.63 -13.78 14.69
N GLU A 44 -5.21 -12.59 14.54
CA GLU A 44 -4.94 -11.43 15.39
C GLU A 44 -3.43 -11.24 15.64
N PRO A 45 -2.62 -11.13 14.56
CA PRO A 45 -1.18 -11.05 14.73
C PRO A 45 -0.77 -9.74 15.37
N THR A 46 0.36 -9.78 16.11
CA THR A 46 0.99 -8.57 16.62
C THR A 46 2.11 -8.15 15.67
N TYR A 47 2.54 -6.87 15.78
CA TYR A 47 3.65 -6.36 14.98
C TYR A 47 4.90 -7.21 15.16
N GLU A 48 5.22 -7.59 16.39
CA GLU A 48 6.38 -8.43 16.69
C GLU A 48 6.27 -9.79 16.02
N GLN A 49 5.09 -10.41 16.01
CA GLN A 49 4.88 -11.68 15.31
C GLN A 49 5.07 -11.55 13.82
N VAL A 50 4.54 -10.48 13.22
CA VAL A 50 4.70 -10.25 11.78
C VAL A 50 6.17 -10.00 11.43
N CYS A 51 6.87 -9.21 12.22
CA CYS A 51 8.29 -8.92 12.02
C CYS A 51 9.16 -10.16 12.14
N GLY A 52 8.69 -11.17 12.85
CA GLY A 52 9.38 -12.46 12.94
C GLY A 52 9.37 -13.24 11.62
N GLY A 53 8.51 -12.86 10.68
CA GLY A 53 8.46 -13.46 9.34
C GLY A 53 7.80 -14.83 9.27
N THR A 54 7.12 -15.26 10.34
CA THR A 54 6.52 -16.61 10.41
C THR A 54 5.00 -16.62 10.28
N THR A 55 4.35 -15.44 10.32
CA THR A 55 2.88 -15.36 10.23
C THR A 55 2.37 -15.51 8.81
N GLY A 56 3.21 -15.25 7.81
CA GLY A 56 2.81 -15.18 6.42
C GLY A 56 2.12 -13.88 6.03
N HIS A 57 1.81 -13.01 6.98
CA HIS A 57 1.14 -11.75 6.67
C HIS A 57 2.06 -10.74 6.02
N ALA A 58 1.49 -9.95 5.10
CA ALA A 58 2.13 -8.74 4.58
C ALA A 58 1.66 -7.54 5.40
N GLU A 59 2.54 -6.55 5.53
CA GLU A 59 2.13 -5.23 5.99
C GLU A 59 1.40 -4.54 4.85
N VAL A 60 0.17 -4.14 5.08
CA VAL A 60 -0.66 -3.53 4.04
C VAL A 60 -1.36 -2.28 4.57
N VAL A 61 -1.83 -1.45 3.65
CA VAL A 61 -2.76 -0.38 3.98
C VAL A 61 -4.11 -0.70 3.35
N ARG A 62 -5.17 -0.40 4.11
CA ARG A 62 -6.54 -0.48 3.63
C ARG A 62 -7.01 0.93 3.38
N LEU A 63 -7.28 1.23 2.12
CA LEU A 63 -7.69 2.56 1.68
C LEU A 63 -9.19 2.56 1.42
N GLU A 64 -9.87 3.58 1.92
CA GLU A 64 -11.23 3.89 1.46
C GLU A 64 -11.11 5.11 0.56
N PHE A 65 -11.68 5.03 -0.63
CA PHE A 65 -11.57 6.11 -1.60
C PHE A 65 -12.87 6.33 -2.35
N ASP A 66 -13.03 7.57 -2.84
CA ASP A 66 -14.18 7.95 -3.65
C ASP A 66 -13.81 7.76 -5.13
N PRO A 67 -14.38 6.75 -5.81
CA PRO A 67 -14.04 6.47 -7.20
C PRO A 67 -14.44 7.57 -8.18
N ASN A 68 -15.27 8.52 -7.74
CA ASN A 68 -15.59 9.70 -8.55
C ASN A 68 -14.51 10.77 -8.49
N VAL A 69 -13.59 10.69 -7.53
CA VAL A 69 -12.51 11.65 -7.35
C VAL A 69 -11.18 11.06 -7.80
N ILE A 70 -10.90 9.80 -7.42
CA ILE A 70 -9.69 9.10 -7.80
C ILE A 70 -10.05 7.66 -8.20
N ALA A 71 -9.55 7.22 -9.34
CA ALA A 71 -9.84 5.86 -9.82
C ALA A 71 -8.92 4.86 -9.14
N TYR A 72 -9.36 3.60 -9.07
CA TYR A 72 -8.51 2.52 -8.55
C TYR A 72 -7.18 2.45 -9.32
N ARG A 73 -7.23 2.62 -10.64
CA ARG A 73 -6.04 2.66 -11.47
C ARG A 73 -5.05 3.74 -11.01
N ASP A 74 -5.56 4.91 -10.64
CA ASP A 74 -4.69 6.01 -10.17
C ASP A 74 -3.96 5.63 -8.88
N LEU A 75 -4.64 4.91 -7.98
CA LEU A 75 -4.01 4.42 -6.75
C LEU A 75 -2.89 3.45 -7.07
N LEU A 76 -3.07 2.60 -8.09
CA LEU A 76 -2.03 1.66 -8.51
C LEU A 76 -0.86 2.35 -9.19
N GLU A 77 -1.09 3.40 -9.96
CA GLU A 77 -0.01 4.18 -10.55
C GLU A 77 0.87 4.81 -9.47
N ILE A 78 0.25 5.33 -8.42
CA ILE A 78 0.98 5.83 -7.25
C ILE A 78 1.78 4.70 -6.62
N PHE A 79 1.14 3.55 -6.40
CA PHE A 79 1.75 2.37 -5.78
C PHE A 79 3.05 1.95 -6.49
N PHE A 80 3.00 1.83 -7.81
CA PHE A 80 4.16 1.41 -8.60
C PHE A 80 5.22 2.50 -8.74
N THR A 81 4.92 3.72 -8.32
CA THR A 81 5.89 4.82 -8.34
C THR A 81 6.63 4.94 -7.02
N ILE A 82 5.96 4.67 -5.89
CA ILE A 82 6.52 4.93 -4.56
C ILE A 82 7.24 3.73 -3.95
N HIS A 83 7.19 2.55 -4.59
CA HIS A 83 7.94 1.39 -4.10
C HIS A 83 8.55 0.65 -5.28
N ASP A 84 9.52 -0.22 -5.00
CA ASP A 84 10.16 -1.06 -6.01
C ASP A 84 9.40 -2.38 -6.13
N PRO A 85 8.66 -2.62 -7.22
CA PRO A 85 7.87 -3.84 -7.38
C PRO A 85 8.68 -5.02 -7.92
N THR A 86 10.00 -4.89 -8.03
CA THR A 86 10.86 -5.89 -8.66
C THR A 86 11.67 -6.71 -7.65
N THR A 87 11.58 -6.38 -6.35
CA THR A 87 12.36 -7.08 -5.31
C THR A 87 11.46 -8.04 -4.55
N LEU A 88 11.79 -9.34 -4.62
CA LEU A 88 10.99 -10.38 -3.98
C LEU A 88 11.15 -10.36 -2.47
N ASN A 89 10.02 -10.31 -1.75
CA ASN A 89 9.98 -10.33 -0.28
C ASN A 89 10.92 -9.31 0.36
N ARG A 90 11.00 -8.14 -0.24
CA ARG A 90 11.95 -7.12 0.20
C ARG A 90 11.54 -5.76 -0.36
N GLN A 91 11.80 -4.71 0.42
CA GLN A 91 11.67 -3.34 -0.06
C GLN A 91 12.83 -2.54 0.52
N GLY A 92 13.76 -2.12 -0.37
CA GLY A 92 14.95 -1.43 0.07
C GLY A 92 15.75 -2.28 1.03
N ASN A 93 16.02 -1.78 2.23
CA ASN A 93 16.74 -2.49 3.28
C ASN A 93 15.83 -3.35 4.17
N ASP A 94 14.51 -3.26 3.97
CA ASP A 94 13.56 -4.06 4.74
C ASP A 94 13.39 -5.41 4.06
N VAL A 95 13.87 -6.48 4.70
CA VAL A 95 13.88 -7.84 4.15
C VAL A 95 12.92 -8.71 4.95
N GLY A 96 12.06 -9.46 4.22
CA GLY A 96 11.11 -10.39 4.81
C GLY A 96 9.81 -10.45 4.02
N THR A 97 9.07 -11.56 4.18
CA THR A 97 7.81 -11.75 3.47
C THR A 97 6.76 -10.71 3.82
N GLN A 98 6.86 -10.10 5.02
CA GLN A 98 5.95 -9.03 5.43
C GLN A 98 6.11 -7.77 4.59
N TYR A 99 7.23 -7.60 3.90
CA TYR A 99 7.51 -6.43 3.06
C TYR A 99 7.31 -6.70 1.58
N ARG A 100 6.68 -7.82 1.24
CA ARG A 100 6.48 -8.18 -0.18
C ARG A 100 5.52 -7.23 -0.87
N SER A 101 5.70 -7.09 -2.18
CA SER A 101 4.81 -6.31 -3.03
C SER A 101 3.57 -7.14 -3.35
N VAL A 102 2.39 -6.66 -2.95
CA VAL A 102 1.15 -7.41 -3.14
C VAL A 102 -0.04 -6.46 -3.27
N ILE A 103 -0.97 -6.84 -4.15
CA ILE A 103 -2.26 -6.17 -4.30
C ILE A 103 -3.33 -7.19 -3.93
N PHE A 104 -4.12 -6.89 -2.90
CA PHE A 104 -5.27 -7.71 -2.52
C PHE A 104 -6.51 -7.08 -3.14
N THR A 105 -7.22 -7.84 -3.98
CA THR A 105 -8.35 -7.31 -4.73
C THR A 105 -9.66 -7.64 -4.04
N THR A 106 -10.60 -6.70 -4.08
CA THR A 106 -11.92 -6.85 -3.47
C THR A 106 -13.01 -7.12 -4.51
N SER A 107 -12.66 -7.12 -5.79
CA SER A 107 -13.60 -7.36 -6.89
C SER A 107 -12.87 -7.86 -8.13
N PRO A 108 -13.59 -8.53 -9.07
CA PRO A 108 -12.98 -8.92 -10.35
C PRO A 108 -12.50 -7.73 -11.16
N GLU A 109 -13.18 -6.59 -11.05
CA GLU A 109 -12.76 -5.36 -11.74
C GLU A 109 -11.42 -4.87 -11.22
N GLN A 110 -11.19 -4.93 -9.91
CA GLN A 110 -9.91 -4.57 -9.35
C GLN A 110 -8.81 -5.52 -9.84
N GLU A 111 -9.09 -6.82 -9.88
CA GLU A 111 -8.10 -7.79 -10.37
C GLU A 111 -7.72 -7.48 -11.83
N ALA A 112 -8.70 -7.25 -12.68
CA ALA A 112 -8.44 -6.95 -14.09
C ALA A 112 -7.60 -5.68 -14.24
N THR A 113 -7.93 -4.63 -13.48
CA THR A 113 -7.19 -3.37 -13.51
C THR A 113 -5.76 -3.58 -13.02
N ALA A 114 -5.59 -4.33 -11.92
CA ALA A 114 -4.27 -4.59 -11.35
C ALA A 114 -3.36 -5.30 -12.35
N ARG A 115 -3.87 -6.33 -13.00
CA ARG A 115 -3.10 -7.08 -14.00
C ARG A 115 -2.75 -6.23 -15.20
N GLN A 116 -3.65 -5.36 -15.63
CA GLN A 116 -3.40 -4.44 -16.74
C GLN A 116 -2.31 -3.43 -16.39
N VAL A 117 -2.37 -2.83 -15.20
CA VAL A 117 -1.36 -1.87 -14.75
C VAL A 117 0.01 -2.53 -14.64
N ILE A 118 0.06 -3.76 -14.09
CA ILE A 118 1.31 -4.52 -14.00
C ILE A 118 1.91 -4.73 -15.40
N ALA A 119 1.09 -5.11 -16.38
CA ALA A 119 1.57 -5.33 -17.74
C ALA A 119 2.14 -4.03 -18.34
N GLU A 120 1.50 -2.90 -18.08
CA GLU A 120 1.98 -1.60 -18.55
C GLU A 120 3.27 -1.19 -17.84
N MET A 121 3.36 -1.43 -16.54
CA MET A 121 4.53 -1.06 -15.74
C MET A 121 5.73 -1.96 -16.03
N ALA A 122 5.51 -3.16 -16.56
CA ALA A 122 6.59 -4.04 -16.97
C ALA A 122 7.49 -3.40 -18.03
N ALA A 123 6.94 -2.47 -18.80
CA ALA A 123 7.72 -1.74 -19.80
C ALA A 123 8.55 -0.61 -19.19
N VAL A 124 8.23 -0.18 -17.98
CA VAL A 124 8.88 0.94 -17.29
C VAL A 124 10.04 0.46 -16.42
N TRP A 125 9.91 -0.72 -15.82
CA TRP A 125 10.91 -1.26 -14.91
C TRP A 125 11.86 -2.19 -15.67
N ASP A 126 13.16 -2.12 -15.35
CA ASP A 126 14.19 -2.92 -16.02
C ASP A 126 14.15 -4.38 -15.60
N ALA A 127 13.69 -4.66 -14.39
CA ALA A 127 13.60 -6.03 -13.86
C ALA A 127 12.14 -6.49 -13.86
N PRO A 128 11.88 -7.81 -13.82
CA PRO A 128 10.50 -8.32 -13.77
C PRO A 128 9.77 -7.87 -12.53
N ILE A 129 8.50 -7.50 -12.69
CA ILE A 129 7.64 -7.15 -11.56
C ILE A 129 7.22 -8.42 -10.85
N VAL A 130 7.42 -8.46 -9.52
CA VAL A 130 7.11 -9.62 -8.68
C VAL A 130 5.87 -9.39 -7.81
N THR A 131 5.13 -8.32 -8.05
CA THR A 131 3.91 -7.99 -7.30
C THR A 131 2.89 -9.10 -7.44
N GLN A 132 2.40 -9.62 -6.31
CA GLN A 132 1.34 -10.61 -6.29
C GLN A 132 -0.02 -9.93 -6.44
N VAL A 133 -0.95 -10.58 -7.13
CA VAL A 133 -2.35 -10.13 -7.21
C VAL A 133 -3.18 -11.27 -6.64
N LEU A 134 -3.80 -11.04 -5.48
CA LEU A 134 -4.51 -12.06 -4.71
C LEU A 134 -5.87 -11.54 -4.27
N PRO A 135 -6.87 -12.41 -4.07
CA PRO A 135 -8.13 -11.97 -3.49
C PRO A 135 -7.92 -11.54 -2.04
N ALA A 136 -8.70 -10.56 -1.59
CA ALA A 136 -8.64 -10.08 -0.21
C ALA A 136 -9.02 -11.21 0.75
N GLU A 137 -8.35 -11.22 1.90
CA GLU A 137 -8.55 -12.19 2.97
C GLU A 137 -8.99 -11.47 4.24
N THR A 138 -8.86 -12.11 5.39
CA THR A 138 -9.22 -11.49 6.66
C THR A 138 -8.28 -10.31 6.94
N TRP A 139 -8.88 -9.17 7.24
CA TRP A 139 -8.17 -7.95 7.58
C TRP A 139 -7.91 -7.91 9.08
N TYR A 140 -6.67 -7.62 9.45
CA TYR A 140 -6.28 -7.38 10.84
C TYR A 140 -5.67 -6.00 10.94
N LYS A 141 -6.37 -5.08 11.60
CA LYS A 141 -5.84 -3.72 11.78
C LYS A 141 -4.60 -3.76 12.66
N ALA A 142 -3.57 -3.02 12.27
CA ALA A 142 -2.36 -2.91 13.09
C ALA A 142 -2.66 -2.08 14.35
N GLU A 143 -1.74 -2.18 15.30
CA GLU A 143 -1.85 -1.48 16.57
C GLU A 143 -2.01 0.02 16.37
N ASP A 144 -2.71 0.68 17.28
CA ASP A 144 -3.03 2.10 17.14
C ASP A 144 -1.78 2.97 17.00
N TYR A 145 -0.66 2.60 17.65
CA TYR A 145 0.56 3.41 17.55
C TYR A 145 1.19 3.40 16.15
N HIS A 146 0.80 2.45 15.29
CA HIS A 146 1.24 2.45 13.88
C HIS A 146 0.41 3.38 13.00
N GLN A 147 -0.80 3.75 13.45
CA GLN A 147 -1.69 4.55 12.61
C GLN A 147 -1.17 5.98 12.54
N ASN A 148 -0.98 6.48 11.31
CA ASN A 148 -0.47 7.84 11.05
C ASN A 148 0.91 8.07 11.70
N TYR A 149 1.76 7.05 11.66
CA TYR A 149 3.04 7.05 12.38
C TYR A 149 3.97 8.17 11.92
N PHE A 150 4.07 8.38 10.61
CA PHE A 150 4.98 9.41 10.06
C PHE A 150 4.60 10.81 10.55
N ALA A 151 3.31 11.13 10.58
CA ALA A 151 2.88 12.46 11.04
C ALA A 151 3.20 12.69 12.51
N GLN A 152 3.20 11.61 13.32
CA GLN A 152 3.50 11.69 14.75
C GLN A 152 5.00 11.69 15.04
N HIS A 153 5.82 11.10 14.17
CA HIS A 153 7.24 10.89 14.39
C HIS A 153 8.08 11.25 13.16
N PRO A 154 7.91 12.47 12.58
CA PRO A 154 8.56 12.77 11.29
C PRO A 154 10.08 12.85 11.35
N LEU A 155 10.65 13.05 12.54
CA LEU A 155 12.11 13.15 12.71
C LEU A 155 12.75 11.85 13.19
N GLN A 156 11.95 10.82 13.44
CA GLN A 156 12.50 9.50 13.77
C GLN A 156 13.30 9.00 12.56
N GLY A 157 14.44 8.31 12.82
CA GLY A 157 15.42 8.01 11.76
C GLY A 157 14.84 7.35 10.52
N TYR A 158 14.07 6.27 10.69
CA TYR A 158 13.43 5.59 9.55
C TYR A 158 12.48 6.54 8.81
N CYS A 159 11.67 7.30 9.54
CA CYS A 159 10.73 8.23 8.94
C CYS A 159 11.45 9.33 8.15
N ALA A 160 12.54 9.88 8.70
CA ALA A 160 13.28 10.94 8.04
C ALA A 160 14.03 10.44 6.78
N PHE A 161 14.59 9.21 6.83
CA PHE A 161 15.46 8.72 5.76
C PHE A 161 14.76 7.81 4.75
N VAL A 162 13.67 7.18 5.11
CA VAL A 162 12.96 6.24 4.22
C VAL A 162 11.57 6.76 3.85
N VAL A 163 10.76 7.18 4.83
CA VAL A 163 9.39 7.59 4.57
C VAL A 163 9.33 8.96 3.89
N ALA A 164 10.03 9.95 4.42
CA ALA A 164 9.98 11.30 3.89
C ALA A 164 10.37 11.40 2.40
N PRO A 165 11.42 10.72 1.93
CA PRO A 165 11.73 10.74 0.49
C PRO A 165 10.64 10.19 -0.40
N LYS A 166 9.91 9.17 0.06
CA LYS A 166 8.79 8.60 -0.70
C LYS A 166 7.62 9.56 -0.78
N VAL A 167 7.33 10.25 0.32
CA VAL A 167 6.28 11.28 0.33
C VAL A 167 6.67 12.43 -0.60
N ALA A 168 7.93 12.85 -0.56
CA ALA A 168 8.43 13.91 -1.45
C ALA A 168 8.31 13.50 -2.91
N LYS A 169 8.63 12.25 -3.24
CA LYS A 169 8.50 11.73 -4.60
C LYS A 169 7.04 11.74 -5.05
N PHE A 170 6.12 11.35 -4.19
CA PHE A 170 4.69 11.42 -4.48
C PHE A 170 4.26 12.85 -4.78
N ARG A 171 4.64 13.79 -3.92
CA ARG A 171 4.27 15.20 -4.09
C ARG A 171 4.78 15.77 -5.42
N LYS A 172 5.99 15.39 -5.79
CA LYS A 172 6.60 15.86 -7.03
C LYS A 172 5.95 15.23 -8.26
N THR A 173 5.71 13.93 -8.23
CA THR A 173 5.21 13.17 -9.37
C THR A 173 3.70 13.34 -9.57
N PHE A 174 2.95 13.45 -8.49
CA PHE A 174 1.49 13.47 -8.49
C PHE A 174 0.93 14.74 -7.84
N SER A 175 1.55 15.88 -8.12
CA SER A 175 1.12 17.14 -7.51
C SER A 175 -0.33 17.48 -7.80
N ASP A 176 -0.86 17.03 -8.92
CA ASP A 176 -2.26 17.23 -9.30
C ASP A 176 -3.23 16.28 -8.59
N ARG A 177 -2.71 15.29 -7.85
CA ARG A 177 -3.52 14.33 -7.10
C ARG A 177 -3.43 14.51 -5.60
N MET A 178 -2.78 15.56 -5.14
CA MET A 178 -2.68 15.86 -3.72
C MET A 178 -3.95 16.53 -3.20
N LYS A 179 -4.21 16.32 -1.92
CA LYS A 179 -5.27 17.03 -1.20
C LYS A 179 -5.03 18.51 -1.15
#